data_d2c0bbbd86b7ba6821c23bf0b5d257b1
#
_entry.id   d2c0bbbd86b7ba6821c23bf0b5d257b1
#
_cell.length_a   1.000
_cell.length_b   1.000
_cell.length_c   1.000
_cell.angle_alpha   90.00
_cell.angle_beta   90.00
_cell.angle_gamma   90.00
#
_symmetry.space_group_name_H-M   'P 1'
#
loop_
_entity.id
_entity.type
_entity.pdbx_description
1 polymer ?
#
loop_
_entity_poly.entity_id
_entity_poly.type
_entity_poly.pdbx_seq_one_letter_code
_entity_poly.pdbx_strand_id
1 'polypeptide(L)'
;MNTEMSLGRYLVDVAATLADLEKRNVVQRIWQKDHTVWKPDPTEITNRLGWLAVTDRMQEEIAGLEAFSKEVRDAGFQYIVLLGMGGSSLGPEVLRQTFGKRDGYPELLVLDSIDPDWIKQVQDRIDPVQTLFLVASKSGTTIEPNLLYEHFRSVVESVVEPQAAGGHFVAITDPGSTLVERAGKEGFRKVFENPSDIGGRYSVLSFFGLVPGALAGEDIAALLRKADQMKQTCTIDSATDNPGCQLGAVMGVMALNGRDKLTLIASPGVNRFGLWVEQLIAESTGKEGKGIVPVAGEPLVDSQYYGDDRLFVYLRLNGDDNNEVDAAIRAITDSGQPVVTIEMQDKYDLGAEFFRWEFAVPVAGSLLGSNPFDQPDVQKAKEATKKVLQVHKETGSFPAIETGGSLVALMEVAKPGSYVSIMAYMVESDETNTLISEFRRKLIERYGIATTFGYGPRVLH
;
A
#
# COMPACT_ATOMS: atom_id res chain seq x y z
N MET A 1 -10.40 -14.15 -13.48
CA MET A 1 -9.64 -13.03 -14.09
C MET A 1 -8.63 -13.61 -15.05
N ASN A 2 -8.55 -13.08 -16.26
CA ASN A 2 -7.58 -13.50 -17.25
C ASN A 2 -6.24 -12.82 -16.97
N THR A 3 -5.13 -13.56 -17.14
CA THR A 3 -3.77 -13.01 -17.02
C THR A 3 -2.99 -13.43 -18.26
N GLU A 4 -2.51 -12.44 -18.99
CA GLU A 4 -1.66 -12.65 -20.17
C GLU A 4 -0.21 -12.30 -19.81
N MET A 5 0.74 -13.13 -20.22
CA MET A 5 2.16 -12.96 -19.93
C MET A 5 2.98 -12.98 -21.22
N SER A 6 3.54 -11.84 -21.58
CA SER A 6 4.46 -11.66 -22.71
C SER A 6 5.88 -11.47 -22.16
N LEU A 7 6.56 -12.56 -21.82
CA LEU A 7 7.82 -12.55 -21.09
C LEU A 7 9.06 -12.72 -21.97
N GLY A 8 8.87 -12.89 -23.29
CA GLY A 8 9.97 -13.06 -24.24
C GLY A 8 10.91 -14.20 -23.84
N ARG A 9 12.21 -13.94 -23.82
CA ARG A 9 13.26 -14.93 -23.46
C ARG A 9 13.15 -15.47 -22.02
N TYR A 10 12.47 -14.76 -21.12
CA TYR A 10 12.35 -15.14 -19.70
C TYR A 10 11.28 -16.20 -19.45
N LEU A 11 10.45 -16.52 -20.44
CA LEU A 11 9.38 -17.51 -20.32
C LEU A 11 9.92 -18.87 -19.85
N VAL A 12 11.08 -19.28 -20.36
CA VAL A 12 11.73 -20.56 -20.01
C VAL A 12 12.18 -20.55 -18.54
N ASP A 13 12.77 -19.45 -18.07
CA ASP A 13 13.25 -19.33 -16.71
C ASP A 13 12.07 -19.30 -15.71
N VAL A 14 10.99 -18.60 -16.07
CA VAL A 14 9.77 -18.58 -15.25
C VAL A 14 9.13 -19.96 -15.19
N ALA A 15 9.02 -20.67 -16.32
CA ALA A 15 8.47 -22.03 -16.34
C ALA A 15 9.32 -23.01 -15.51
N ALA A 16 10.65 -22.93 -15.60
CA ALA A 16 11.56 -23.73 -14.80
C ALA A 16 11.43 -23.41 -13.29
N THR A 17 11.27 -22.12 -12.95
CA THR A 17 11.06 -21.68 -11.56
C THR A 17 9.73 -22.17 -11.00
N LEU A 18 8.64 -22.08 -11.78
CA LEU A 18 7.33 -22.63 -11.37
C LEU A 18 7.42 -24.13 -11.09
N ALA A 19 8.11 -24.89 -11.97
CA ALA A 19 8.33 -26.31 -11.77
C ALA A 19 9.17 -26.62 -10.49
N ASP A 20 10.17 -25.77 -10.18
CA ASP A 20 10.93 -25.92 -8.93
C ASP A 20 10.09 -25.59 -7.69
N LEU A 21 9.29 -24.51 -7.72
CA LEU A 21 8.37 -24.16 -6.65
C LEU A 21 7.35 -25.27 -6.37
N GLU A 22 6.84 -25.90 -7.42
CA GLU A 22 5.93 -27.05 -7.33
C GLU A 22 6.63 -28.27 -6.72
N LYS A 23 7.82 -28.63 -7.21
CA LYS A 23 8.64 -29.73 -6.67
C LYS A 23 8.97 -29.53 -5.18
N ARG A 24 9.15 -28.29 -4.73
CA ARG A 24 9.41 -27.92 -3.33
C ARG A 24 8.14 -27.75 -2.52
N ASN A 25 6.97 -27.95 -3.09
CA ASN A 25 5.63 -27.77 -2.49
C ASN A 25 5.47 -26.38 -1.87
N VAL A 26 5.98 -25.32 -2.49
CA VAL A 26 6.05 -23.98 -1.88
C VAL A 26 4.65 -23.44 -1.58
N VAL A 27 3.70 -23.59 -2.48
CA VAL A 27 2.30 -23.16 -2.26
C VAL A 27 1.72 -23.83 -1.03
N GLN A 28 1.79 -25.17 -0.96
CA GLN A 28 1.27 -25.93 0.16
C GLN A 28 1.94 -25.56 1.49
N ARG A 29 3.26 -25.38 1.47
CA ARG A 29 4.03 -24.97 2.66
C ARG A 29 3.67 -23.57 3.16
N ILE A 30 3.39 -22.62 2.24
CA ILE A 30 2.88 -21.30 2.61
C ILE A 30 1.54 -21.44 3.36
N TRP A 31 0.61 -22.24 2.84
CA TRP A 31 -0.68 -22.49 3.49
C TRP A 31 -0.56 -23.21 4.82
N GLN A 32 0.45 -24.07 4.99
CA GLN A 32 0.81 -24.72 6.26
C GLN A 32 1.54 -23.77 7.22
N LYS A 33 1.78 -22.53 6.83
CA LYS A 33 2.51 -21.51 7.61
C LYS A 33 3.94 -21.95 7.95
N ASP A 34 4.58 -22.71 7.06
CA ASP A 34 5.96 -23.17 7.22
C ASP A 34 6.93 -22.00 6.95
N HIS A 35 7.47 -21.42 8.02
CA HIS A 35 8.39 -20.28 7.95
C HIS A 35 9.68 -20.58 7.17
N THR A 36 10.06 -21.86 7.06
CA THR A 36 11.29 -22.27 6.37
C THR A 36 11.23 -22.12 4.85
N VAL A 37 10.06 -21.74 4.31
CA VAL A 37 9.92 -21.24 2.92
C VAL A 37 10.82 -20.02 2.70
N TRP A 38 10.97 -19.17 3.71
CA TRP A 38 11.70 -17.91 3.60
C TRP A 38 13.00 -17.91 4.37
N LYS A 39 12.97 -18.21 5.68
CA LYS A 39 14.15 -18.20 6.55
C LYS A 39 14.09 -19.36 7.55
N PRO A 40 15.26 -19.85 8.00
CA PRO A 40 15.30 -20.84 9.08
C PRO A 40 14.80 -20.30 10.42
N ASP A 41 14.99 -18.99 10.68
CA ASP A 41 14.52 -18.31 11.88
C ASP A 41 13.03 -17.93 11.71
N PRO A 42 12.13 -18.35 12.63
CA PRO A 42 10.70 -18.07 12.58
C PRO A 42 10.33 -16.62 12.96
N THR A 43 11.30 -15.83 13.47
CA THR A 43 11.08 -14.48 13.97
C THR A 43 10.48 -13.57 12.91
N GLU A 44 9.40 -12.87 13.27
CA GLU A 44 8.64 -12.00 12.37
C GLU A 44 8.13 -12.68 11.08
N ILE A 45 7.94 -14.03 11.12
CA ILE A 45 7.27 -14.80 10.06
C ILE A 45 6.02 -15.46 10.62
N THR A 46 6.18 -16.33 11.63
CA THR A 46 5.08 -17.16 12.14
C THR A 46 3.94 -16.33 12.75
N ASN A 47 4.25 -15.17 13.27
CA ASN A 47 3.30 -14.20 13.83
C ASN A 47 2.82 -13.14 12.82
N ARG A 48 3.03 -13.37 11.51
CA ARG A 48 2.65 -12.43 10.43
C ARG A 48 1.83 -13.09 9.31
N LEU A 49 1.39 -14.34 9.48
CA LEU A 49 0.72 -15.14 8.45
C LEU A 49 -0.81 -15.16 8.61
N GLY A 50 -1.39 -14.24 9.39
CA GLY A 50 -2.84 -14.14 9.59
C GLY A 50 -3.60 -13.71 8.34
N TRP A 51 -2.95 -13.01 7.41
CA TRP A 51 -3.53 -12.57 6.15
C TRP A 51 -4.01 -13.74 5.27
N LEU A 52 -3.43 -14.93 5.40
CA LEU A 52 -3.89 -16.14 4.70
C LEU A 52 -5.36 -16.50 5.01
N ALA A 53 -5.83 -16.18 6.20
CA ALA A 53 -7.20 -16.47 6.65
C ALA A 53 -8.04 -15.20 6.83
N VAL A 54 -7.59 -14.05 6.32
CA VAL A 54 -8.25 -12.76 6.57
C VAL A 54 -9.66 -12.71 6.01
N THR A 55 -9.90 -13.30 4.83
CA THR A 55 -11.23 -13.30 4.22
C THR A 55 -12.23 -14.07 5.07
N ASP A 56 -11.85 -15.24 5.62
CA ASP A 56 -12.72 -16.03 6.48
C ASP A 56 -13.11 -15.25 7.74
N ARG A 57 -12.11 -14.65 8.41
CA ARG A 57 -12.32 -13.87 9.63
C ARG A 57 -13.20 -12.64 9.39
N MET A 58 -12.93 -11.90 8.33
CA MET A 58 -13.66 -10.66 8.04
C MET A 58 -15.06 -10.90 7.46
N GLN A 59 -15.32 -12.07 6.88
CA GLN A 59 -16.66 -12.46 6.44
C GLN A 59 -17.63 -12.49 7.64
N GLU A 60 -17.19 -12.91 8.80
CA GLU A 60 -17.99 -12.95 10.04
C GLU A 60 -18.29 -11.53 10.57
N GLU A 61 -17.45 -10.54 10.23
CA GLU A 61 -17.54 -9.17 10.69
C GLU A 61 -18.40 -8.25 9.79
N ILE A 62 -18.78 -8.68 8.58
CA ILE A 62 -19.51 -7.85 7.59
C ILE A 62 -20.77 -7.24 8.22
N ALA A 63 -21.61 -8.06 8.82
CA ALA A 63 -22.87 -7.59 9.40
C ALA A 63 -22.65 -6.54 10.51
N GLY A 64 -21.60 -6.71 11.31
CA GLY A 64 -21.19 -5.76 12.35
C GLY A 64 -20.69 -4.44 11.78
N LEU A 65 -19.93 -4.49 10.67
CA LEU A 65 -19.42 -3.30 9.98
C LEU A 65 -20.54 -2.52 9.30
N GLU A 66 -21.47 -3.21 8.63
CA GLU A 66 -22.66 -2.60 8.00
C GLU A 66 -23.58 -1.95 9.03
N ALA A 67 -23.80 -2.62 10.18
CA ALA A 67 -24.59 -2.07 11.27
C ALA A 67 -23.92 -0.81 11.86
N PHE A 68 -22.60 -0.81 12.04
CA PHE A 68 -21.86 0.34 12.50
C PHE A 68 -21.88 1.49 11.49
N SER A 69 -21.73 1.19 10.21
CA SER A 69 -21.87 2.19 9.13
C SER A 69 -23.26 2.85 9.17
N LYS A 70 -24.30 2.06 9.39
CA LYS A 70 -25.66 2.60 9.56
C LYS A 70 -25.77 3.47 10.80
N GLU A 71 -25.25 3.04 11.95
CA GLU A 71 -25.23 3.83 13.19
C GLU A 71 -24.58 5.20 12.99
N VAL A 72 -23.42 5.24 12.33
CA VAL A 72 -22.68 6.47 12.05
C VAL A 72 -23.48 7.44 11.18
N ARG A 73 -24.14 6.93 10.15
CA ARG A 73 -25.03 7.74 9.30
C ARG A 73 -26.25 8.26 10.06
N ASP A 74 -26.91 7.39 10.84
CA ASP A 74 -28.08 7.76 11.63
C ASP A 74 -27.74 8.80 12.73
N ALA A 75 -26.47 8.81 13.20
CA ALA A 75 -25.93 9.82 14.11
C ALA A 75 -25.63 11.18 13.44
N GLY A 76 -25.74 11.27 12.10
CA GLY A 76 -25.63 12.52 11.35
C GLY A 76 -24.21 12.91 10.96
N PHE A 77 -23.22 12.01 11.07
CA PHE A 77 -21.87 12.28 10.61
C PHE A 77 -21.82 12.44 9.08
N GLN A 78 -21.15 13.49 8.62
CA GLN A 78 -21.01 13.82 7.20
C GLN A 78 -19.58 13.57 6.69
N TYR A 79 -18.60 13.53 7.59
CA TYR A 79 -17.19 13.33 7.30
C TYR A 79 -16.61 12.20 8.14
N ILE A 80 -15.74 11.43 7.50
CA ILE A 80 -14.85 10.46 8.16
C ILE A 80 -13.44 10.93 7.88
N VAL A 81 -12.63 11.18 8.90
CA VAL A 81 -11.21 11.50 8.74
C VAL A 81 -10.39 10.35 9.29
N LEU A 82 -9.68 9.67 8.41
CA LEU A 82 -8.76 8.60 8.79
C LEU A 82 -7.40 9.19 9.13
N LEU A 83 -6.96 8.99 10.37
CA LEU A 83 -5.66 9.37 10.90
C LEU A 83 -4.78 8.12 10.99
N GLY A 84 -3.98 7.86 9.97
CA GLY A 84 -3.18 6.64 9.88
C GLY A 84 -1.97 6.82 8.99
N MET A 85 -1.01 5.88 9.05
CA MET A 85 0.20 5.90 8.24
C MET A 85 0.44 4.53 7.59
N GLY A 86 1.03 4.50 6.40
CA GLY A 86 1.42 3.28 5.70
C GLY A 86 0.26 2.30 5.53
N GLY A 87 0.40 1.06 6.00
CA GLY A 87 -0.64 0.04 5.89
C GLY A 87 -1.98 0.42 6.54
N SER A 88 -1.99 1.41 7.46
CA SER A 88 -3.23 1.90 8.06
C SER A 88 -3.96 2.94 7.21
N SER A 89 -3.34 3.48 6.15
CA SER A 89 -3.91 4.53 5.30
C SER A 89 -3.94 4.19 3.82
N LEU A 90 -2.93 3.47 3.29
CA LEU A 90 -2.77 3.27 1.85
C LEU A 90 -3.88 2.42 1.23
N GLY A 91 -4.29 1.34 1.90
CA GLY A 91 -5.44 0.54 1.46
C GLY A 91 -6.73 1.36 1.42
N PRO A 92 -7.12 2.03 2.52
CA PRO A 92 -8.24 2.97 2.54
C PRO A 92 -8.16 4.05 1.45
N GLU A 93 -6.98 4.61 1.20
CA GLU A 93 -6.81 5.63 0.17
C GLU A 93 -7.04 5.07 -1.23
N VAL A 94 -6.57 3.84 -1.52
CA VAL A 94 -6.88 3.16 -2.78
C VAL A 94 -8.39 2.98 -2.95
N LEU A 95 -9.08 2.50 -1.92
CA LEU A 95 -10.53 2.32 -1.96
C LEU A 95 -11.25 3.67 -2.18
N ARG A 96 -10.92 4.69 -1.37
CA ARG A 96 -11.49 6.03 -1.49
C ARG A 96 -11.34 6.63 -2.88
N GLN A 97 -10.14 6.52 -3.47
CA GLN A 97 -9.86 7.07 -4.80
C GLN A 97 -10.54 6.26 -5.92
N THR A 98 -10.68 4.95 -5.74
CA THR A 98 -11.29 4.07 -6.74
C THR A 98 -12.81 4.22 -6.79
N PHE A 99 -13.48 4.26 -5.63
CA PHE A 99 -14.93 4.27 -5.56
C PHE A 99 -15.50 5.69 -5.43
N GLY A 100 -14.74 6.63 -4.91
CA GLY A 100 -15.15 8.02 -4.74
C GLY A 100 -16.19 8.20 -3.63
N LYS A 101 -16.79 9.39 -3.58
CA LYS A 101 -17.87 9.68 -2.64
C LYS A 101 -19.17 9.02 -3.08
N ARG A 102 -19.86 8.35 -2.15
CA ARG A 102 -21.14 7.73 -2.37
C ARG A 102 -22.28 8.55 -1.75
N ASP A 103 -23.38 8.76 -2.49
CA ASP A 103 -24.53 9.49 -1.99
C ASP A 103 -25.15 8.80 -0.77
N GLY A 104 -25.50 9.60 0.24
CA GLY A 104 -26.07 9.12 1.50
C GLY A 104 -25.06 8.55 2.49
N TYR A 105 -23.76 8.61 2.18
CA TYR A 105 -22.66 8.22 3.08
C TYR A 105 -21.76 9.41 3.41
N PRO A 106 -21.09 9.36 4.58
CA PRO A 106 -20.06 10.35 4.92
C PRO A 106 -18.93 10.37 3.88
N GLU A 107 -18.36 11.52 3.68
CA GLU A 107 -17.17 11.64 2.85
C GLU A 107 -15.91 11.18 3.62
N LEU A 108 -15.18 10.20 3.07
CA LEU A 108 -13.92 9.74 3.63
C LEU A 108 -12.78 10.66 3.17
N LEU A 109 -12.02 11.18 4.14
CA LEU A 109 -10.77 11.89 3.96
C LEU A 109 -9.65 11.08 4.62
N VAL A 110 -8.53 10.92 3.94
CA VAL A 110 -7.35 10.25 4.50
C VAL A 110 -6.29 11.30 4.81
N LEU A 111 -5.89 11.38 6.08
CA LEU A 111 -4.83 12.26 6.54
C LEU A 111 -3.67 11.41 7.07
N ASP A 112 -2.69 11.21 6.21
CA ASP A 112 -1.46 10.46 6.48
C ASP A 112 -0.22 11.35 6.28
N SER A 113 -0.36 12.59 6.71
CA SER A 113 0.68 13.60 6.76
C SER A 113 0.56 14.42 8.03
N ILE A 114 1.70 14.82 8.59
CA ILE A 114 1.79 15.81 9.67
C ILE A 114 2.21 17.19 9.14
N ASP A 115 2.16 17.38 7.84
CA ASP A 115 2.36 18.69 7.23
C ASP A 115 1.28 19.67 7.71
N PRO A 116 1.63 20.82 8.28
CA PRO A 116 0.67 21.77 8.85
C PRO A 116 -0.36 22.30 7.86
N ASP A 117 0.03 22.49 6.61
CA ASP A 117 -0.88 22.98 5.57
C ASP A 117 -1.87 21.90 5.16
N TRP A 118 -1.46 20.63 5.16
CA TRP A 118 -2.36 19.51 4.89
C TRP A 118 -3.37 19.32 6.03
N ILE A 119 -2.90 19.37 7.28
CA ILE A 119 -3.77 19.31 8.46
C ILE A 119 -4.79 20.45 8.41
N LYS A 120 -4.33 21.68 8.09
CA LYS A 120 -5.20 22.84 7.97
C LYS A 120 -6.23 22.69 6.86
N GLN A 121 -5.84 22.16 5.71
CA GLN A 121 -6.75 21.91 4.58
C GLN A 121 -7.87 20.94 4.98
N VAL A 122 -7.54 19.84 5.69
CA VAL A 122 -8.55 18.90 6.18
C VAL A 122 -9.45 19.59 7.21
N GLN A 123 -8.87 20.33 8.16
CA GLN A 123 -9.62 21.01 9.20
C GLN A 123 -10.58 22.06 8.62
N ASP A 124 -10.16 22.83 7.63
CA ASP A 124 -10.99 23.86 6.99
C ASP A 124 -12.15 23.27 6.14
N ARG A 125 -12.01 22.00 5.73
CA ARG A 125 -13.01 21.29 4.91
C ARG A 125 -14.13 20.65 5.72
N ILE A 126 -13.89 20.30 6.97
CA ILE A 126 -14.82 19.54 7.81
C ILE A 126 -15.57 20.42 8.80
N ASP A 127 -16.76 19.94 9.21
CA ASP A 127 -17.42 20.41 10.43
C ASP A 127 -17.10 19.44 11.57
N PRO A 128 -16.35 19.82 12.61
CA PRO A 128 -15.95 18.92 13.69
C PRO A 128 -17.13 18.26 14.41
N VAL A 129 -18.30 18.92 14.48
CA VAL A 129 -19.51 18.34 15.09
C VAL A 129 -20.09 17.22 14.26
N GLN A 130 -19.88 17.24 12.94
CA GLN A 130 -20.37 16.24 12.00
C GLN A 130 -19.24 15.31 11.49
N THR A 131 -18.12 15.25 12.19
CA THR A 131 -16.95 14.47 11.79
C THR A 131 -16.68 13.33 12.76
N LEU A 132 -16.46 12.14 12.22
CA LEU A 132 -15.94 10.98 12.94
C LEU A 132 -14.48 10.74 12.52
N PHE A 133 -13.58 10.66 13.51
CA PHE A 133 -12.16 10.43 13.28
C PHE A 133 -11.81 8.96 13.54
N LEU A 134 -11.14 8.33 12.58
CA LEU A 134 -10.60 6.98 12.73
C LEU A 134 -9.12 7.06 13.08
N VAL A 135 -8.77 6.75 14.30
CA VAL A 135 -7.37 6.68 14.75
C VAL A 135 -6.86 5.27 14.44
N ALA A 136 -6.06 5.14 13.39
CA ALA A 136 -5.62 3.86 12.87
C ALA A 136 -4.12 3.66 13.09
N SER A 137 -3.75 2.77 14.02
CA SER A 137 -2.36 2.43 14.32
C SER A 137 -2.27 1.03 14.89
N LYS A 138 -1.57 0.11 14.17
CA LYS A 138 -1.40 -1.28 14.60
C LYS A 138 -0.84 -1.39 16.02
N SER A 139 0.28 -0.74 16.30
CA SER A 139 0.95 -0.77 17.62
C SER A 139 0.34 0.21 18.64
N GLY A 140 -0.47 1.16 18.19
CA GLY A 140 -0.94 2.28 19.02
C GLY A 140 0.15 3.32 19.37
N THR A 141 1.40 3.10 18.94
CA THR A 141 2.57 3.93 19.31
C THR A 141 3.13 4.77 18.17
N THR A 142 2.54 4.71 16.97
CA THR A 142 2.96 5.52 15.83
C THR A 142 2.76 7.00 16.16
N ILE A 143 3.80 7.81 15.96
CA ILE A 143 3.83 9.20 16.44
C ILE A 143 2.80 10.04 15.70
N GLU A 144 2.74 9.93 14.38
CA GLU A 144 1.91 10.77 13.51
C GLU A 144 0.41 10.63 13.81
N PRO A 145 -0.20 9.43 13.83
CA PRO A 145 -1.60 9.28 14.20
C PRO A 145 -1.91 9.77 15.62
N ASN A 146 -0.97 9.63 16.56
CA ASN A 146 -1.15 10.14 17.92
C ASN A 146 -1.15 11.68 17.98
N LEU A 147 -0.23 12.34 17.25
CA LEU A 147 -0.20 13.81 17.17
C LEU A 147 -1.44 14.35 16.47
N LEU A 148 -1.86 13.71 15.37
CA LEU A 148 -3.10 14.06 14.66
C LEU A 148 -4.33 13.89 15.56
N TYR A 149 -4.38 12.79 16.33
CA TYR A 149 -5.44 12.58 17.32
C TYR A 149 -5.49 13.71 18.35
N GLU A 150 -4.36 14.07 18.96
CA GLU A 150 -4.30 15.12 19.96
C GLU A 150 -4.75 16.47 19.39
N HIS A 151 -4.33 16.79 18.17
CA HIS A 151 -4.75 17.99 17.46
C HIS A 151 -6.28 18.01 17.26
N PHE A 152 -6.85 16.98 16.61
CA PHE A 152 -8.28 16.95 16.31
C PHE A 152 -9.14 16.74 17.56
N ARG A 153 -8.60 16.09 18.59
CA ARG A 153 -9.27 16.04 19.90
C ARG A 153 -9.49 17.43 20.46
N SER A 154 -8.46 18.28 20.43
CA SER A 154 -8.57 19.68 20.85
C SER A 154 -9.57 20.47 19.99
N VAL A 155 -9.59 20.24 18.69
CA VAL A 155 -10.55 20.87 17.77
C VAL A 155 -11.99 20.45 18.13
N VAL A 156 -12.26 19.16 18.33
CA VAL A 156 -13.59 18.68 18.74
C VAL A 156 -14.00 19.23 20.11
N GLU A 157 -13.12 19.24 21.11
CA GLU A 157 -13.39 19.76 22.45
C GLU A 157 -13.67 21.28 22.46
N SER A 158 -13.27 22.01 21.43
CA SER A 158 -13.60 23.42 21.30
C SER A 158 -15.05 23.68 20.87
N VAL A 159 -15.76 22.68 20.36
CA VAL A 159 -17.12 22.80 19.80
C VAL A 159 -18.16 21.86 20.40
N VAL A 160 -17.73 20.83 21.15
CA VAL A 160 -18.61 19.90 21.87
C VAL A 160 -18.19 19.83 23.35
N GLU A 161 -19.10 19.38 24.21
CA GLU A 161 -18.78 19.12 25.59
C GLU A 161 -17.65 18.10 25.74
N PRO A 162 -16.64 18.34 26.60
CA PRO A 162 -15.45 17.44 26.67
C PRO A 162 -15.80 15.97 26.93
N GLN A 163 -16.86 15.71 27.68
CA GLN A 163 -17.32 14.34 27.97
C GLN A 163 -17.92 13.65 26.74
N ALA A 164 -18.43 14.41 25.77
CA ALA A 164 -19.00 13.88 24.52
C ALA A 164 -17.93 13.73 23.41
N ALA A 165 -16.80 14.41 23.54
CA ALA A 165 -15.78 14.47 22.49
C ALA A 165 -15.24 13.08 22.09
N GLY A 166 -15.13 12.14 23.03
CA GLY A 166 -14.72 10.76 22.76
C GLY A 166 -15.60 10.05 21.72
N GLY A 167 -16.92 10.39 21.71
CA GLY A 167 -17.88 9.85 20.76
C GLY A 167 -17.61 10.18 19.29
N HIS A 168 -16.70 11.12 19.00
CA HIS A 168 -16.24 11.49 17.66
C HIS A 168 -15.01 10.68 17.22
N PHE A 169 -14.55 9.72 18.02
CA PHE A 169 -13.34 8.95 17.71
C PHE A 169 -13.63 7.45 17.72
N VAL A 170 -12.95 6.75 16.81
CA VAL A 170 -12.92 5.29 16.69
C VAL A 170 -11.46 4.86 16.61
N ALA A 171 -11.10 3.78 17.28
CA ALA A 171 -9.77 3.20 17.18
C ALA A 171 -9.78 1.97 16.27
N ILE A 172 -8.75 1.83 15.43
CA ILE A 172 -8.43 0.61 14.70
C ILE A 172 -7.00 0.23 15.07
N THR A 173 -6.82 -0.87 15.79
CA THR A 173 -5.53 -1.20 16.40
C THR A 173 -5.46 -2.68 16.77
N ASP A 174 -4.27 -3.17 17.13
CA ASP A 174 -4.12 -4.52 17.67
C ASP A 174 -4.65 -4.64 19.11
N PRO A 175 -5.13 -5.82 19.52
CA PRO A 175 -5.53 -6.09 20.89
C PRO A 175 -4.42 -5.76 21.89
N GLY A 176 -4.80 -5.13 23.01
CA GLY A 176 -3.87 -4.78 24.09
C GLY A 176 -2.87 -3.66 23.76
N SER A 177 -3.05 -2.95 22.65
CA SER A 177 -2.24 -1.77 22.33
C SER A 177 -2.53 -0.61 23.28
N THR A 178 -1.62 0.36 23.34
CA THR A 178 -1.83 1.61 24.11
C THR A 178 -3.03 2.41 23.59
N LEU A 179 -3.41 2.22 22.35
CA LEU A 179 -4.59 2.89 21.76
C LEU A 179 -5.90 2.28 22.27
N VAL A 180 -5.95 0.96 22.57
CA VAL A 180 -7.11 0.34 23.23
C VAL A 180 -7.33 0.95 24.61
N GLU A 181 -6.24 1.09 25.42
CA GLU A 181 -6.31 1.69 26.74
C GLU A 181 -6.77 3.16 26.67
N ARG A 182 -6.20 3.92 25.74
CA ARG A 182 -6.58 5.34 25.53
C ARG A 182 -8.04 5.45 25.14
N ALA A 183 -8.50 4.66 24.19
CA ALA A 183 -9.88 4.66 23.71
C ALA A 183 -10.88 4.39 24.86
N GLY A 184 -10.56 3.44 25.74
CA GLY A 184 -11.38 3.16 26.91
C GLY A 184 -11.43 4.31 27.93
N LYS A 185 -10.27 4.94 28.21
CA LYS A 185 -10.17 6.08 29.16
C LYS A 185 -10.85 7.33 28.63
N GLU A 186 -10.75 7.59 27.32
CA GLU A 186 -11.20 8.83 26.69
C GLU A 186 -12.57 8.70 26.01
N GLY A 187 -13.25 7.55 26.21
CA GLY A 187 -14.63 7.32 25.79
C GLY A 187 -14.84 7.29 24.29
N PHE A 188 -13.94 6.65 23.52
CA PHE A 188 -14.11 6.47 22.09
C PHE A 188 -15.41 5.73 21.79
N ARG A 189 -16.04 6.05 20.65
CA ARG A 189 -17.28 5.44 20.19
C ARG A 189 -17.17 3.93 19.99
N LYS A 190 -16.05 3.49 19.41
CA LYS A 190 -15.78 2.08 19.15
C LYS A 190 -14.28 1.81 19.02
N VAL A 191 -13.91 0.57 19.33
CA VAL A 191 -12.58 0.03 19.07
C VAL A 191 -12.74 -1.20 18.17
N PHE A 192 -12.03 -1.23 17.07
CA PHE A 192 -11.87 -2.41 16.23
C PHE A 192 -10.49 -3.00 16.49
N GLU A 193 -10.47 -4.14 17.15
CA GLU A 193 -9.25 -4.88 17.46
C GLU A 193 -8.88 -5.77 16.27
N ASN A 194 -7.86 -5.37 15.54
CA ASN A 194 -7.40 -6.08 14.35
C ASN A 194 -6.64 -7.35 14.71
N PRO A 195 -6.74 -8.44 13.92
CA PRO A 195 -5.93 -9.63 14.14
C PRO A 195 -4.43 -9.28 14.18
N SER A 196 -3.79 -9.54 15.33
CA SER A 196 -2.40 -9.11 15.59
C SER A 196 -1.35 -9.84 14.73
N ASP A 197 -1.73 -10.99 14.15
CA ASP A 197 -0.91 -11.79 13.26
C ASP A 197 -0.93 -11.33 11.79
N ILE A 198 -1.44 -10.12 11.51
CA ILE A 198 -1.42 -9.48 10.19
C ILE A 198 -0.46 -8.31 10.22
N GLY A 199 0.54 -8.28 9.33
CA GLY A 199 1.46 -7.16 9.16
C GLY A 199 0.75 -5.94 8.56
N GLY A 200 1.26 -4.70 8.83
CA GLY A 200 0.62 -3.46 8.36
C GLY A 200 0.35 -3.45 6.85
N ARG A 201 1.34 -3.75 6.03
CA ARG A 201 1.21 -3.78 4.56
C ARG A 201 0.33 -4.90 4.00
N TYR A 202 -0.02 -5.91 4.83
CA TYR A 202 -0.92 -7.03 4.53
C TYR A 202 -2.31 -6.84 5.13
N SER A 203 -2.68 -5.64 5.58
CA SER A 203 -3.89 -5.43 6.39
C SER A 203 -5.06 -4.80 5.65
N VAL A 204 -4.95 -4.58 4.34
CA VAL A 204 -6.00 -3.91 3.55
C VAL A 204 -7.32 -4.67 3.57
N LEU A 205 -7.30 -6.00 3.61
CA LEU A 205 -8.51 -6.85 3.70
C LEU A 205 -8.95 -7.11 5.14
N SER A 206 -8.37 -6.42 6.14
CA SER A 206 -8.77 -6.47 7.55
C SER A 206 -9.54 -5.21 7.97
N PHE A 207 -9.73 -4.99 9.27
CA PHE A 207 -10.40 -3.78 9.77
C PHE A 207 -9.75 -2.48 9.28
N PHE A 208 -8.44 -2.47 9.02
CA PHE A 208 -7.76 -1.27 8.52
C PHE A 208 -8.29 -0.78 7.18
N GLY A 209 -8.65 -1.67 6.25
CA GLY A 209 -9.28 -1.28 4.99
C GLY A 209 -10.81 -1.31 5.06
N LEU A 210 -11.40 -2.31 5.75
CA LEU A 210 -12.84 -2.55 5.69
C LEU A 210 -13.66 -1.57 6.53
N VAL A 211 -13.16 -1.08 7.68
CA VAL A 211 -13.88 -0.08 8.50
C VAL A 211 -14.06 1.22 7.74
N PRO A 212 -12.99 1.87 7.22
CA PRO A 212 -13.17 3.09 6.44
C PRO A 212 -13.97 2.87 5.16
N GLY A 213 -13.78 1.72 4.47
CA GLY A 213 -14.57 1.36 3.28
C GLY A 213 -16.06 1.26 3.57
N ALA A 214 -16.45 0.53 4.63
CA ALA A 214 -17.86 0.40 5.04
C ALA A 214 -18.47 1.75 5.41
N LEU A 215 -17.75 2.61 6.10
CA LEU A 215 -18.20 3.95 6.48
C LEU A 215 -18.36 4.87 5.27
N ALA A 216 -17.51 4.74 4.25
CA ALA A 216 -17.64 5.44 2.97
C ALA A 216 -18.75 4.87 2.07
N GLY A 217 -19.34 3.73 2.44
CA GLY A 217 -20.43 3.09 1.72
C GLY A 217 -20.00 2.09 0.67
N GLU A 218 -18.77 1.61 0.72
CA GLU A 218 -18.30 0.56 -0.18
C GLU A 218 -19.01 -0.77 0.12
N ASP A 219 -19.29 -1.54 -0.92
CA ASP A 219 -19.77 -2.92 -0.78
C ASP A 219 -18.58 -3.83 -0.36
N ILE A 220 -18.27 -3.77 0.96
CA ILE A 220 -17.19 -4.57 1.53
C ILE A 220 -17.44 -6.08 1.40
N ALA A 221 -18.71 -6.50 1.31
CA ALA A 221 -19.04 -7.89 1.07
C ALA A 221 -18.66 -8.30 -0.35
N ALA A 222 -18.89 -7.44 -1.36
CA ALA A 222 -18.45 -7.70 -2.73
C ALA A 222 -16.91 -7.76 -2.82
N LEU A 223 -16.21 -6.81 -2.17
CA LEU A 223 -14.75 -6.78 -2.12
C LEU A 223 -14.18 -8.07 -1.52
N LEU A 224 -14.70 -8.49 -0.35
CA LEU A 224 -14.27 -9.73 0.32
C LEU A 224 -14.61 -10.98 -0.46
N ARG A 225 -15.76 -11.06 -1.15
CA ARG A 225 -16.08 -12.19 -2.02
C ARG A 225 -15.06 -12.34 -3.15
N LYS A 226 -14.64 -11.25 -3.77
CA LYS A 226 -13.60 -11.27 -4.81
C LYS A 226 -12.24 -11.69 -4.25
N ALA A 227 -11.88 -11.19 -3.07
CA ALA A 227 -10.67 -11.61 -2.36
C ALA A 227 -10.69 -13.11 -2.01
N ASP A 228 -11.84 -13.62 -1.52
CA ASP A 228 -11.98 -15.05 -1.19
C ASP A 228 -11.90 -15.95 -2.43
N GLN A 229 -12.50 -15.54 -3.55
CA GLN A 229 -12.36 -16.25 -4.83
C GLN A 229 -10.90 -16.35 -5.26
N MET A 230 -10.13 -15.28 -5.13
CA MET A 230 -8.69 -15.28 -5.42
C MET A 230 -7.93 -16.16 -4.44
N LYS A 231 -8.24 -16.07 -3.13
CA LYS A 231 -7.67 -16.93 -2.10
C LYS A 231 -7.85 -18.41 -2.46
N GLN A 232 -9.08 -18.82 -2.82
CA GLN A 232 -9.36 -20.20 -3.22
C GLN A 232 -8.52 -20.62 -4.43
N THR A 233 -8.35 -19.74 -5.43
CA THR A 233 -7.48 -20.03 -6.57
C THR A 233 -6.02 -20.13 -6.16
N CYS A 234 -5.58 -19.33 -5.18
CA CYS A 234 -4.23 -19.39 -4.62
C CYS A 234 -3.98 -20.61 -3.70
N THR A 235 -5.01 -21.43 -3.38
CA THR A 235 -4.82 -22.72 -2.70
C THR A 235 -4.47 -23.86 -3.66
N ILE A 236 -4.54 -23.65 -4.97
CA ILE A 236 -4.19 -24.67 -5.96
C ILE A 236 -2.71 -24.98 -5.85
N ASP A 237 -2.37 -26.25 -5.60
CA ASP A 237 -0.99 -26.72 -5.40
C ASP A 237 -0.12 -26.59 -6.65
N SER A 238 -0.71 -26.73 -7.84
CA SER A 238 -0.02 -26.49 -9.12
C SER A 238 0.43 -25.03 -9.21
N ALA A 239 1.73 -24.81 -9.21
CA ALA A 239 2.30 -23.46 -9.29
C ALA A 239 1.95 -22.75 -10.61
N THR A 240 1.74 -23.53 -11.68
CA THR A 240 1.35 -23.02 -13.00
C THR A 240 -0.13 -22.62 -13.09
N ASP A 241 -0.98 -23.10 -12.20
CA ASP A 241 -2.41 -22.76 -12.18
C ASP A 241 -2.77 -21.80 -11.04
N ASN A 242 -1.79 -21.44 -10.20
CA ASN A 242 -1.93 -20.55 -9.06
C ASN A 242 -1.53 -19.12 -9.45
N PRO A 243 -2.48 -18.17 -9.55
CA PRO A 243 -2.20 -16.83 -10.08
C PRO A 243 -1.27 -15.99 -9.18
N GLY A 244 -1.31 -16.19 -7.85
CA GLY A 244 -0.38 -15.54 -6.94
C GLY A 244 1.03 -16.12 -7.06
N CYS A 245 1.16 -17.44 -7.22
CA CYS A 245 2.44 -18.10 -7.44
C CYS A 245 3.05 -17.71 -8.80
N GLN A 246 2.25 -17.66 -9.86
CA GLN A 246 2.69 -17.20 -11.18
C GLN A 246 3.25 -15.78 -11.14
N LEU A 247 2.50 -14.82 -10.57
CA LEU A 247 2.95 -13.43 -10.46
C LEU A 247 4.22 -13.33 -9.63
N GLY A 248 4.28 -14.02 -8.48
CA GLY A 248 5.45 -14.04 -7.61
C GLY A 248 6.68 -14.65 -8.29
N ALA A 249 6.51 -15.74 -9.05
CA ALA A 249 7.59 -16.34 -9.84
C ALA A 249 8.12 -15.37 -10.91
N VAL A 250 7.22 -14.69 -11.65
CA VAL A 250 7.62 -13.66 -12.63
C VAL A 250 8.41 -12.56 -11.95
N MET A 251 7.89 -11.99 -10.84
CA MET A 251 8.56 -10.93 -10.09
C MET A 251 9.97 -11.35 -9.63
N GLY A 252 10.07 -12.54 -9.02
CA GLY A 252 11.34 -13.06 -8.50
C GLY A 252 12.35 -13.36 -9.60
N VAL A 253 11.94 -14.02 -10.67
CA VAL A 253 12.81 -14.34 -11.83
C VAL A 253 13.30 -13.06 -12.50
N MET A 254 12.42 -12.10 -12.74
CA MET A 254 12.78 -10.83 -13.36
C MET A 254 13.81 -10.07 -12.52
N ALA A 255 13.58 -9.96 -11.21
CA ALA A 255 14.53 -9.31 -10.32
C ALA A 255 15.90 -10.00 -10.29
N LEU A 256 15.93 -11.34 -10.24
CA LEU A 256 17.18 -12.12 -10.29
C LEU A 256 17.92 -11.99 -11.63
N ASN A 257 17.22 -11.64 -12.72
CA ASN A 257 17.77 -11.37 -14.04
C ASN A 257 18.06 -9.88 -14.29
N GLY A 258 18.09 -9.05 -13.24
CA GLY A 258 18.38 -7.61 -13.32
C GLY A 258 17.22 -6.74 -13.80
N ARG A 259 15.99 -7.30 -13.89
CA ARG A 259 14.75 -6.56 -14.17
C ARG A 259 13.98 -6.33 -12.88
N ASP A 260 14.60 -5.56 -12.00
CA ASP A 260 14.14 -5.32 -10.63
C ASP A 260 13.22 -4.10 -10.49
N LYS A 261 12.95 -3.33 -11.58
CA LYS A 261 12.00 -2.21 -11.57
C LYS A 261 10.64 -2.68 -12.07
N LEU A 262 9.74 -3.01 -11.14
CA LEU A 262 8.37 -3.38 -11.46
C LEU A 262 7.56 -2.12 -11.74
N THR A 263 7.32 -1.83 -13.01
CA THR A 263 6.54 -0.67 -13.46
C THR A 263 5.07 -1.07 -13.52
N LEU A 264 4.28 -0.53 -12.58
CA LEU A 264 2.84 -0.76 -12.52
C LEU A 264 2.11 0.30 -13.34
N ILE A 265 1.38 -0.18 -14.34
CA ILE A 265 0.48 0.59 -15.17
C ILE A 265 -0.95 0.13 -14.85
N ALA A 266 -1.90 1.04 -14.79
CA ALA A 266 -3.28 0.69 -14.49
C ALA A 266 -4.24 1.57 -15.28
N SER A 267 -5.43 1.03 -15.57
CA SER A 267 -6.56 1.80 -16.11
C SER A 267 -6.90 2.98 -15.21
N PRO A 268 -7.41 4.10 -15.75
CA PRO A 268 -7.72 5.30 -14.98
C PRO A 268 -8.54 5.04 -13.71
N GLY A 269 -9.55 4.17 -13.80
CA GLY A 269 -10.46 3.87 -12.68
C GLY A 269 -9.85 3.10 -11.52
N VAL A 270 -8.62 2.57 -11.66
CA VAL A 270 -7.87 1.80 -10.64
C VAL A 270 -6.41 2.22 -10.52
N ASN A 271 -6.05 3.38 -11.06
CA ASN A 271 -4.66 3.84 -11.15
C ASN A 271 -3.99 4.10 -9.78
N ARG A 272 -4.78 4.22 -8.73
CA ARG A 272 -4.27 4.43 -7.36
C ARG A 272 -3.86 3.14 -6.64
N PHE A 273 -4.13 1.97 -7.23
CA PHE A 273 -3.71 0.68 -6.66
C PHE A 273 -2.20 0.63 -6.39
N GLY A 274 -1.42 1.31 -7.22
CA GLY A 274 0.03 1.43 -7.05
C GLY A 274 0.48 1.98 -5.70
N LEU A 275 -0.28 2.86 -5.05
CA LEU A 275 0.06 3.43 -3.75
C LEU A 275 0.25 2.34 -2.67
N TRP A 276 -0.63 1.33 -2.67
CA TRP A 276 -0.55 0.21 -1.74
C TRP A 276 0.51 -0.82 -2.16
N VAL A 277 0.60 -1.10 -3.47
CA VAL A 277 1.59 -2.06 -4.02
C VAL A 277 3.02 -1.58 -3.77
N GLU A 278 3.29 -0.28 -3.84
CA GLU A 278 4.61 0.29 -3.56
C GLU A 278 5.09 -0.12 -2.17
N GLN A 279 4.28 0.07 -1.14
CA GLN A 279 4.64 -0.35 0.22
C GLN A 279 4.78 -1.87 0.30
N LEU A 280 3.80 -2.62 -0.23
CA LEU A 280 3.80 -4.07 -0.15
C LEU A 280 5.10 -4.66 -0.72
N ILE A 281 5.51 -4.22 -1.91
CA ILE A 281 6.71 -4.76 -2.58
C ILE A 281 7.99 -4.23 -1.94
N ALA A 282 8.12 -2.91 -1.78
CA ALA A 282 9.36 -2.29 -1.32
C ALA A 282 9.74 -2.77 0.08
N GLU A 283 8.81 -2.72 1.02
CA GLU A 283 9.04 -3.12 2.41
C GLU A 283 9.23 -4.64 2.58
N SER A 284 8.63 -5.46 1.70
CA SER A 284 8.76 -6.92 1.77
C SER A 284 10.03 -7.44 1.11
N THR A 285 10.53 -6.79 0.05
CA THR A 285 11.64 -7.31 -0.75
C THR A 285 12.92 -6.51 -0.63
N GLY A 286 12.86 -5.20 -0.31
CA GLY A 286 13.99 -4.28 -0.25
C GLY A 286 14.87 -4.48 0.98
N LYS A 287 15.61 -5.58 1.03
CA LYS A 287 16.40 -6.01 2.20
C LYS A 287 17.71 -6.68 1.77
N GLU A 288 18.71 -6.60 2.63
CA GLU A 288 19.98 -7.31 2.43
C GLU A 288 20.68 -6.97 1.09
N GLY A 289 20.51 -5.74 0.60
CA GLY A 289 21.05 -5.29 -0.69
C GLY A 289 20.35 -5.86 -1.92
N LYS A 290 19.17 -6.40 -1.77
CA LYS A 290 18.31 -6.93 -2.82
C LYS A 290 16.95 -6.24 -2.78
N GLY A 291 16.13 -6.50 -3.77
CA GLY A 291 14.74 -6.04 -3.76
C GLY A 291 14.16 -5.84 -5.14
N ILE A 292 12.87 -5.59 -5.16
CA ILE A 292 12.12 -5.14 -6.32
C ILE A 292 11.72 -3.70 -6.04
N VAL A 293 12.06 -2.80 -6.94
CA VAL A 293 11.66 -1.39 -6.88
C VAL A 293 10.31 -1.24 -7.57
N PRO A 294 9.22 -1.02 -6.82
CA PRO A 294 7.93 -0.74 -7.43
C PRO A 294 7.93 0.67 -7.99
N VAL A 295 7.52 0.80 -9.24
CA VAL A 295 7.43 2.07 -9.96
C VAL A 295 5.97 2.30 -10.33
N ALA A 296 5.24 3.03 -9.49
CA ALA A 296 3.85 3.36 -9.73
C ALA A 296 3.67 4.80 -10.22
N GLY A 297 2.60 5.03 -10.99
CA GLY A 297 2.28 6.37 -11.49
C GLY A 297 3.38 7.03 -12.30
N GLU A 298 4.27 6.25 -12.89
CA GLU A 298 5.28 6.77 -13.82
C GLU A 298 4.60 7.18 -15.13
N PRO A 299 4.87 8.37 -15.69
CA PRO A 299 4.28 8.76 -16.95
C PRO A 299 4.73 7.83 -18.08
N LEU A 300 3.79 7.42 -18.91
CA LEU A 300 4.09 6.62 -20.09
C LEU A 300 4.92 7.46 -21.09
N VAL A 301 5.97 6.84 -21.60
CA VAL A 301 6.85 7.39 -22.63
C VAL A 301 6.95 6.38 -23.79
N ASP A 302 7.58 6.81 -24.90
CA ASP A 302 7.88 5.89 -26.00
C ASP A 302 8.74 4.73 -25.53
N SER A 303 8.43 3.51 -26.01
CA SER A 303 9.05 2.26 -25.57
C SER A 303 10.58 2.25 -25.68
N GLN A 304 11.16 3.01 -26.61
CA GLN A 304 12.61 3.15 -26.78
C GLN A 304 13.35 3.78 -25.59
N TYR A 305 12.64 4.50 -24.71
CA TYR A 305 13.25 5.16 -23.56
C TYR A 305 13.32 4.27 -22.29
N TYR A 306 12.67 3.12 -22.30
CA TYR A 306 12.74 2.20 -21.17
C TYR A 306 14.01 1.35 -21.19
N GLY A 307 14.70 1.30 -20.05
CA GLY A 307 15.87 0.44 -19.87
C GLY A 307 15.54 -1.06 -19.80
N ASP A 308 16.60 -1.87 -19.84
CA ASP A 308 16.49 -3.34 -19.74
C ASP A 308 16.25 -3.86 -18.32
N ASP A 309 16.00 -2.97 -17.37
CA ASP A 309 15.79 -3.26 -15.95
C ASP A 309 14.30 -3.30 -15.56
N ARG A 310 13.37 -3.23 -16.52
CA ARG A 310 11.93 -3.15 -16.31
C ARG A 310 11.23 -4.50 -16.41
N LEU A 311 10.23 -4.68 -15.51
CA LEU A 311 9.09 -5.59 -15.64
C LEU A 311 7.85 -4.73 -15.65
N PHE A 312 6.99 -4.84 -16.67
CA PHE A 312 5.72 -4.11 -16.72
C PHE A 312 4.58 -5.00 -16.25
N VAL A 313 3.72 -4.47 -15.37
CA VAL A 313 2.47 -5.11 -14.98
C VAL A 313 1.34 -4.14 -15.23
N TYR A 314 0.39 -4.55 -16.06
CA TYR A 314 -0.78 -3.74 -16.43
C TYR A 314 -2.05 -4.29 -15.82
N LEU A 315 -2.68 -3.50 -14.93
CA LEU A 315 -4.03 -3.76 -14.41
C LEU A 315 -5.05 -3.11 -15.34
N ARG A 316 -5.70 -3.91 -16.18
CA ARG A 316 -6.66 -3.46 -17.17
C ARG A 316 -8.08 -3.64 -16.69
N LEU A 317 -8.76 -2.54 -16.37
CA LEU A 317 -10.18 -2.52 -16.00
C LEU A 317 -11.06 -2.49 -17.24
N ASN A 318 -11.93 -3.49 -17.40
CA ASN A 318 -12.87 -3.52 -18.50
C ASN A 318 -13.89 -2.38 -18.40
N GLY A 319 -14.20 -1.76 -19.55
CA GLY A 319 -15.15 -0.65 -19.61
C GLY A 319 -14.56 0.72 -19.30
N ASP A 320 -13.27 0.79 -18.95
CA ASP A 320 -12.57 2.05 -18.78
C ASP A 320 -12.02 2.58 -20.12
N ASP A 321 -11.62 3.85 -20.17
CA ASP A 321 -10.96 4.40 -21.35
C ASP A 321 -9.48 3.97 -21.36
N ASN A 322 -9.24 2.81 -22.00
CA ASN A 322 -7.94 2.17 -22.06
C ASN A 322 -7.17 2.43 -23.36
N ASN A 323 -7.72 3.21 -24.30
CA ASN A 323 -7.17 3.28 -25.67
C ASN A 323 -5.68 3.67 -25.72
N GLU A 324 -5.31 4.71 -24.99
CA GLU A 324 -3.91 5.19 -24.95
C GLU A 324 -3.01 4.19 -24.22
N VAL A 325 -3.47 3.65 -23.08
CA VAL A 325 -2.71 2.69 -22.28
C VAL A 325 -2.51 1.39 -23.04
N ASP A 326 -3.58 0.86 -23.66
CA ASP A 326 -3.51 -0.36 -24.48
C ASP A 326 -2.54 -0.20 -25.66
N ALA A 327 -2.50 0.99 -26.30
CA ALA A 327 -1.55 1.28 -27.37
C ALA A 327 -0.09 1.30 -26.87
N ALA A 328 0.14 1.96 -25.73
CA ALA A 328 1.46 2.01 -25.10
C ALA A 328 1.93 0.61 -24.67
N ILE A 329 1.07 -0.20 -24.06
CA ILE A 329 1.38 -1.57 -23.65
C ILE A 329 1.74 -2.44 -24.86
N ARG A 330 1.00 -2.33 -25.97
CA ARG A 330 1.37 -3.03 -27.22
C ARG A 330 2.76 -2.61 -27.71
N ALA A 331 3.06 -1.30 -27.76
CA ALA A 331 4.37 -0.81 -28.18
C ALA A 331 5.51 -1.30 -27.26
N ILE A 332 5.27 -1.33 -25.94
CA ILE A 332 6.22 -1.87 -24.94
C ILE A 332 6.44 -3.37 -25.18
N THR A 333 5.38 -4.13 -25.41
CA THR A 333 5.46 -5.57 -25.68
C THR A 333 6.20 -5.85 -26.99
N ASP A 334 5.87 -5.12 -28.06
CA ASP A 334 6.50 -5.25 -29.38
C ASP A 334 7.99 -4.88 -29.36
N SER A 335 8.41 -4.01 -28.45
CA SER A 335 9.84 -3.69 -28.21
C SER A 335 10.61 -4.81 -27.49
N GLY A 336 9.93 -5.88 -27.06
CA GLY A 336 10.55 -7.03 -26.37
C GLY A 336 10.66 -6.88 -24.87
N GLN A 337 10.04 -5.86 -24.27
CA GLN A 337 9.97 -5.73 -22.81
C GLN A 337 9.01 -6.79 -22.23
N PRO A 338 9.31 -7.35 -21.05
CA PRO A 338 8.41 -8.29 -20.37
C PRO A 338 7.19 -7.56 -19.80
N VAL A 339 5.99 -8.06 -20.16
CA VAL A 339 4.71 -7.50 -19.76
C VAL A 339 3.81 -8.59 -19.20
N VAL A 340 3.16 -8.29 -18.08
CA VAL A 340 2.05 -9.07 -17.51
C VAL A 340 0.80 -8.20 -17.55
N THR A 341 -0.25 -8.64 -18.23
CA THR A 341 -1.55 -7.97 -18.26
C THR A 341 -2.55 -8.75 -17.42
N ILE A 342 -3.17 -8.09 -16.46
CA ILE A 342 -4.19 -8.63 -15.56
C ILE A 342 -5.52 -7.93 -15.87
N GLU A 343 -6.51 -8.69 -16.38
CA GLU A 343 -7.83 -8.14 -16.68
C GLU A 343 -8.74 -8.15 -15.48
N MET A 344 -9.30 -6.99 -15.16
CA MET A 344 -10.32 -6.78 -14.12
C MET A 344 -11.68 -6.55 -14.79
N GLN A 345 -12.73 -7.21 -14.31
CA GLN A 345 -14.08 -7.07 -14.88
C GLN A 345 -14.79 -5.85 -14.30
N ASP A 346 -14.60 -5.58 -13.03
CA ASP A 346 -15.15 -4.43 -12.32
C ASP A 346 -14.18 -3.96 -11.20
N LYS A 347 -14.50 -2.82 -10.59
CA LYS A 347 -13.67 -2.22 -9.53
C LYS A 347 -13.56 -3.09 -8.28
N TYR A 348 -14.52 -3.96 -7.99
CA TYR A 348 -14.47 -4.87 -6.85
C TYR A 348 -13.45 -5.99 -7.02
N ASP A 349 -12.98 -6.24 -8.26
CA ASP A 349 -11.85 -7.12 -8.50
C ASP A 349 -10.55 -6.64 -7.80
N LEU A 350 -10.52 -5.40 -7.30
CA LEU A 350 -9.46 -4.96 -6.37
C LEU A 350 -9.34 -5.88 -5.16
N GLY A 351 -10.44 -6.42 -4.64
CA GLY A 351 -10.39 -7.41 -3.56
C GLY A 351 -9.56 -8.64 -3.94
N ALA A 352 -9.74 -9.15 -5.15
CA ALA A 352 -8.95 -10.26 -5.67
C ALA A 352 -7.48 -9.86 -5.89
N GLU A 353 -7.23 -8.65 -6.41
CA GLU A 353 -5.87 -8.18 -6.62
C GLU A 353 -5.12 -7.94 -5.30
N PHE A 354 -5.77 -7.40 -4.27
CA PHE A 354 -5.17 -7.31 -2.95
C PHE A 354 -4.66 -8.68 -2.49
N PHE A 355 -5.49 -9.71 -2.55
CA PHE A 355 -5.07 -11.06 -2.13
C PHE A 355 -4.01 -11.66 -3.05
N ARG A 356 -4.14 -11.51 -4.39
CA ARG A 356 -3.16 -12.00 -5.35
C ARG A 356 -1.76 -11.44 -5.05
N TRP A 357 -1.66 -10.13 -4.85
CA TRP A 357 -0.38 -9.48 -4.59
C TRP A 357 0.17 -9.80 -3.21
N GLU A 358 -0.70 -9.91 -2.18
CA GLU A 358 -0.32 -10.40 -0.85
C GLU A 358 0.27 -11.82 -0.91
N PHE A 359 -0.18 -12.67 -1.83
CA PHE A 359 0.37 -14.01 -2.03
C PHE A 359 1.62 -13.99 -2.93
N ALA A 360 1.64 -13.19 -3.98
CA ALA A 360 2.74 -13.11 -4.95
C ALA A 360 4.04 -12.58 -4.32
N VAL A 361 3.94 -11.55 -3.47
CA VAL A 361 5.12 -10.93 -2.86
C VAL A 361 5.89 -11.89 -1.93
N PRO A 362 5.26 -12.68 -1.05
CA PRO A 362 5.94 -13.75 -0.32
C PRO A 362 6.59 -14.82 -1.22
N VAL A 363 5.95 -15.19 -2.32
CA VAL A 363 6.57 -16.13 -3.29
C VAL A 363 7.84 -15.50 -3.90
N ALA A 364 7.78 -14.25 -4.36
CA ALA A 364 8.96 -13.53 -4.84
C ALA A 364 10.04 -13.41 -3.75
N GLY A 365 9.65 -13.10 -2.50
CA GLY A 365 10.54 -13.06 -1.35
C GLY A 365 11.28 -14.37 -1.11
N SER A 366 10.61 -15.53 -1.30
CA SER A 366 11.23 -16.85 -1.17
C SER A 366 12.31 -17.10 -2.23
N LEU A 367 12.12 -16.58 -3.45
CA LEU A 367 13.11 -16.66 -4.54
C LEU A 367 14.30 -15.74 -4.30
N LEU A 368 14.04 -14.56 -3.76
CA LEU A 368 15.09 -13.58 -3.39
C LEU A 368 15.82 -13.97 -2.10
N GLY A 369 15.30 -14.95 -1.34
CA GLY A 369 15.85 -15.39 -0.05
C GLY A 369 15.71 -14.35 1.04
N SER A 370 14.68 -13.48 0.99
CA SER A 370 14.36 -12.46 1.99
C SER A 370 13.20 -12.89 2.89
N ASN A 371 13.12 -12.33 4.12
CA ASN A 371 11.90 -12.41 4.93
C ASN A 371 10.93 -11.33 4.44
N PRO A 372 9.74 -11.67 3.86
CA PRO A 372 8.84 -10.67 3.33
C PRO A 372 7.95 -9.99 4.38
N PHE A 373 8.11 -10.29 5.66
CA PHE A 373 7.21 -9.86 6.73
C PHE A 373 7.85 -8.95 7.77
N ASP A 374 9.18 -8.98 7.94
CA ASP A 374 9.90 -8.09 8.84
C ASP A 374 10.12 -6.69 8.21
N GLN A 375 10.61 -5.75 9.02
CA GLN A 375 10.82 -4.35 8.60
C GLN A 375 12.03 -3.73 9.34
N PRO A 376 13.25 -4.25 9.12
CA PRO A 376 14.44 -3.84 9.89
C PRO A 376 14.82 -2.38 9.67
N ASP A 377 14.57 -1.81 8.49
CA ASP A 377 15.00 -0.44 8.17
C ASP A 377 14.09 0.64 8.77
N VAL A 378 12.81 0.32 9.02
CA VAL A 378 11.88 1.22 9.73
C VAL A 378 12.39 1.51 11.15
N GLN A 379 12.95 0.52 11.84
CA GLN A 379 13.50 0.71 13.18
C GLN A 379 14.72 1.64 13.16
N LYS A 380 15.59 1.50 12.17
CA LYS A 380 16.75 2.39 11.98
C LYS A 380 16.31 3.85 11.74
N ALA A 381 15.29 4.06 10.91
CA ALA A 381 14.73 5.38 10.66
C ALA A 381 14.17 6.03 11.94
N LYS A 382 13.41 5.25 12.74
CA LYS A 382 12.90 5.71 14.05
C LYS A 382 14.02 6.10 15.03
N GLU A 383 15.10 5.34 15.07
CA GLU A 383 16.26 5.65 15.91
C GLU A 383 16.99 6.91 15.46
N ALA A 384 17.14 7.10 14.14
CA ALA A 384 17.73 8.32 13.58
C ALA A 384 16.88 9.55 13.92
N THR A 385 15.56 9.46 13.76
CA THR A 385 14.63 10.55 14.12
C THR A 385 14.71 10.88 15.60
N LYS A 386 14.72 9.87 16.49
CA LYS A 386 14.86 10.11 17.94
C LYS A 386 16.15 10.87 18.27
N LYS A 387 17.28 10.55 17.61
CA LYS A 387 18.55 11.26 17.81
C LYS A 387 18.45 12.73 17.40
N VAL A 388 17.83 13.02 16.24
CA VAL A 388 17.63 14.41 15.77
C VAL A 388 16.77 15.20 16.74
N LEU A 389 15.64 14.61 17.20
CA LEU A 389 14.75 15.24 18.19
C LEU A 389 15.46 15.47 19.54
N GLN A 390 16.31 14.55 19.97
CA GLN A 390 17.07 14.70 21.20
C GLN A 390 18.05 15.88 21.11
N VAL A 391 18.79 16.00 20.01
CA VAL A 391 19.68 17.14 19.75
C VAL A 391 18.91 18.46 19.79
N HIS A 392 17.76 18.52 19.11
CA HIS A 392 16.93 19.71 19.13
C HIS A 392 16.44 20.06 20.55
N LYS A 393 16.05 19.06 21.33
CA LYS A 393 15.62 19.26 22.72
C LYS A 393 16.73 19.80 23.62
N GLU A 394 17.97 19.37 23.41
CA GLU A 394 19.13 19.77 24.19
C GLU A 394 19.72 21.12 23.77
N THR A 395 19.68 21.45 22.49
CA THR A 395 20.36 22.63 21.91
C THR A 395 19.42 23.74 21.47
N GLY A 396 18.11 23.45 21.35
CA GLY A 396 17.12 24.38 20.78
C GLY A 396 17.19 24.52 19.27
N SER A 397 18.05 23.75 18.56
CA SER A 397 18.22 23.81 17.12
C SER A 397 18.37 22.42 16.51
N PHE A 398 17.91 22.27 15.27
CA PHE A 398 18.18 21.03 14.52
C PHE A 398 19.63 20.94 14.09
N PRO A 399 20.19 19.70 13.98
CA PRO A 399 21.53 19.52 13.40
C PRO A 399 21.58 20.13 12.00
N ALA A 400 22.72 20.73 11.65
CA ALA A 400 22.95 21.21 10.30
C ALA A 400 22.84 20.03 9.31
N ILE A 401 21.99 20.19 8.29
CA ILE A 401 21.87 19.23 7.21
C ILE A 401 22.82 19.68 6.10
N GLU A 402 23.77 18.81 5.75
CA GLU A 402 24.56 19.03 4.55
C GLU A 402 23.64 18.89 3.34
N THR A 403 23.38 20.01 2.67
CA THR A 403 22.67 19.97 1.38
C THR A 403 23.64 19.42 0.34
N GLY A 404 23.35 18.22 -0.16
CA GLY A 404 24.14 17.57 -1.22
C GLY A 404 24.04 18.32 -2.55
N GLY A 405 24.84 17.89 -3.51
CA GLY A 405 25.09 18.52 -4.80
C GLY A 405 23.87 18.79 -5.68
N SER A 406 24.13 19.24 -6.90
CA SER A 406 23.05 19.52 -7.88
C SER A 406 22.49 18.21 -8.44
N LEU A 407 21.26 18.27 -8.97
CA LEU A 407 20.65 17.16 -9.73
C LEU A 407 21.57 16.67 -10.85
N VAL A 408 22.27 17.58 -11.53
CA VAL A 408 23.23 17.25 -12.61
C VAL A 408 24.35 16.34 -12.06
N ALA A 409 24.95 16.73 -10.94
CA ALA A 409 25.99 15.91 -10.28
C ALA A 409 25.45 14.53 -9.83
N LEU A 410 24.18 14.48 -9.37
CA LEU A 410 23.53 13.21 -9.04
C LEU A 410 23.35 12.32 -10.28
N MET A 411 22.97 12.91 -11.41
CA MET A 411 22.80 12.16 -12.65
C MET A 411 24.12 11.69 -13.28
N GLU A 412 25.21 12.41 -13.06
CA GLU A 412 26.56 12.03 -13.53
C GLU A 412 27.09 10.76 -12.84
N VAL A 413 26.64 10.47 -11.60
CA VAL A 413 27.02 9.24 -10.87
C VAL A 413 26.05 8.09 -11.06
N ALA A 414 24.95 8.31 -11.76
CA ALA A 414 23.96 7.27 -12.05
C ALA A 414 24.57 6.17 -12.91
N LYS A 415 24.28 4.91 -12.57
CA LYS A 415 24.75 3.71 -13.27
C LYS A 415 23.56 2.98 -13.89
N PRO A 416 23.76 2.06 -14.84
CA PRO A 416 22.70 1.15 -15.27
C PRO A 416 22.05 0.45 -14.06
N GLY A 417 20.73 0.45 -14.04
CA GLY A 417 19.94 -0.06 -12.89
C GLY A 417 19.72 0.94 -11.75
N SER A 418 20.28 2.17 -11.82
CA SER A 418 19.88 3.25 -10.91
C SER A 418 18.45 3.70 -11.16
N TYR A 419 17.83 4.28 -10.11
CA TYR A 419 16.54 4.97 -10.24
C TYR A 419 16.56 6.28 -9.45
N VAL A 420 15.64 7.18 -9.75
CA VAL A 420 15.47 8.44 -9.00
C VAL A 420 14.17 8.36 -8.22
N SER A 421 14.28 8.54 -6.89
CA SER A 421 13.13 8.67 -6.01
C SER A 421 12.92 10.14 -5.63
N ILE A 422 11.73 10.65 -5.92
CA ILE A 422 11.32 12.01 -5.58
C ILE A 422 10.36 11.93 -4.40
N MET A 423 10.74 12.54 -3.29
CA MET A 423 9.92 12.60 -2.07
C MET A 423 9.57 14.05 -1.78
N ALA A 424 8.29 14.41 -1.86
CA ALA A 424 7.81 15.77 -1.64
C ALA A 424 7.11 15.90 -0.28
N TYR A 425 7.64 16.76 0.59
CA TYR A 425 7.05 17.08 1.88
C TYR A 425 6.25 18.38 1.76
N MET A 426 5.06 18.26 1.23
CA MET A 426 4.14 19.36 0.95
C MET A 426 2.73 18.82 0.70
N VAL A 427 1.75 19.69 0.65
CA VAL A 427 0.37 19.34 0.28
C VAL A 427 0.29 18.86 -1.16
N GLU A 428 -0.44 17.77 -1.39
CA GLU A 428 -0.75 17.28 -2.75
C GLU A 428 -1.59 18.31 -3.51
N SER A 429 -1.20 18.61 -4.76
CA SER A 429 -1.96 19.47 -5.68
C SER A 429 -1.81 18.99 -7.12
N ASP A 430 -2.81 19.28 -7.95
CA ASP A 430 -2.78 18.95 -9.38
C ASP A 430 -1.62 19.65 -10.10
N GLU A 431 -1.29 20.89 -9.70
CA GLU A 431 -0.15 21.62 -10.24
C GLU A 431 1.17 20.90 -9.94
N THR A 432 1.39 20.51 -8.68
CA THR A 432 2.60 19.77 -8.29
C THR A 432 2.65 18.42 -9.01
N ASN A 433 1.54 17.68 -9.06
CA ASN A 433 1.46 16.40 -9.75
C ASN A 433 1.82 16.53 -11.23
N THR A 434 1.34 17.57 -11.91
CA THR A 434 1.65 17.87 -13.31
C THR A 434 3.13 18.17 -13.51
N LEU A 435 3.70 19.08 -12.72
CA LEU A 435 5.12 19.45 -12.79
C LEU A 435 6.05 18.25 -12.54
N ILE A 436 5.73 17.44 -11.52
CA ILE A 436 6.51 16.24 -11.20
C ILE A 436 6.38 15.19 -12.31
N SER A 437 5.20 15.02 -12.88
CA SER A 437 5.00 14.09 -14.01
C SER A 437 5.84 14.50 -15.23
N GLU A 438 5.84 15.79 -15.59
CA GLU A 438 6.68 16.32 -16.67
C GLU A 438 8.18 16.15 -16.37
N PHE A 439 8.58 16.40 -15.13
CA PHE A 439 9.96 16.23 -14.72
C PHE A 439 10.41 14.77 -14.78
N ARG A 440 9.59 13.83 -14.29
CA ARG A 440 9.82 12.38 -14.38
C ARG A 440 9.93 11.95 -15.85
N ARG A 441 9.03 12.41 -16.72
CA ARG A 441 9.09 12.14 -18.17
C ARG A 441 10.44 12.53 -18.77
N LYS A 442 10.92 13.76 -18.48
CA LYS A 442 12.22 14.25 -18.97
C LYS A 442 13.39 13.42 -18.46
N LEU A 443 13.33 12.94 -17.21
CA LEU A 443 14.37 12.05 -16.66
C LEU A 443 14.42 10.72 -17.40
N ILE A 444 13.26 10.11 -17.66
CA ILE A 444 13.16 8.83 -18.38
C ILE A 444 13.67 9.01 -19.84
N GLU A 445 13.15 10.01 -20.56
CA GLU A 445 13.50 10.26 -21.95
C GLU A 445 15.00 10.58 -22.16
N ARG A 446 15.62 11.26 -21.17
CA ARG A 446 17.03 11.63 -21.28
C ARG A 446 18.01 10.58 -20.80
N TYR A 447 17.66 9.82 -19.76
CA TYR A 447 18.60 8.94 -19.07
C TYR A 447 18.18 7.48 -19.06
N GLY A 448 16.99 7.12 -19.49
CA GLY A 448 16.46 5.76 -19.52
C GLY A 448 16.25 5.13 -18.12
N ILE A 449 16.20 5.96 -17.06
CA ILE A 449 16.13 5.48 -15.68
C ILE A 449 14.70 5.49 -15.14
N ALA A 450 14.43 4.56 -14.22
CA ALA A 450 13.17 4.51 -13.50
C ALA A 450 13.02 5.70 -12.54
N THR A 451 11.78 6.15 -12.35
CA THR A 451 11.48 7.22 -11.40
C THR A 451 10.32 6.82 -10.49
N THR A 452 10.46 7.06 -9.19
CA THR A 452 9.35 6.94 -8.23
C THR A 452 9.00 8.33 -7.68
N PHE A 453 7.77 8.50 -7.25
CA PHE A 453 7.31 9.74 -6.64
C PHE A 453 6.29 9.46 -5.54
N GLY A 454 6.41 10.17 -4.43
CA GLY A 454 5.40 10.14 -3.38
C GLY A 454 5.48 11.34 -2.44
N TYR A 455 4.35 11.62 -1.80
CA TYR A 455 4.28 12.66 -0.78
C TYR A 455 4.70 12.12 0.59
N GLY A 456 5.57 12.86 1.27
CA GLY A 456 6.00 12.53 2.62
C GLY A 456 5.08 13.14 3.70
N PRO A 457 5.05 12.56 4.91
CA PRO A 457 5.83 11.39 5.33
C PRO A 457 5.28 10.02 4.88
N ARG A 458 4.15 9.94 4.19
CA ARG A 458 3.52 8.70 3.69
C ARG A 458 4.54 7.73 3.07
N VAL A 459 5.47 8.23 2.24
CA VAL A 459 6.50 7.43 1.54
C VAL A 459 7.56 6.81 2.45
N LEU A 460 7.58 7.17 3.74
CA LEU A 460 8.52 6.63 4.72
C LEU A 460 7.93 5.46 5.54
N HIS A 461 6.66 5.13 5.32
CA HIS A 461 5.93 4.13 6.11
C HIS A 461 5.54 2.90 5.33
#